data_8ef1bf1c6ffe4892b73f90c510163606
#
_entry.id   8ef1bf1c6ffe4892b73f90c510163606
#
_cell.length_a   1.000
_cell.length_b   1.000
_cell.length_c   1.000
_cell.angle_alpha   90.00
_cell.angle_beta   90.00
_cell.angle_gamma   90.00
#
_symmetry.space_group_name_H-M   'P 1'
#
loop_
_entity.id
_entity.type
_entity.pdbx_description
1 polymer ?
#
loop_
_entity_poly.entity_id
_entity_poly.type
_entity_poly.pdbx_seq_one_letter_code
_entity_poly.pdbx_strand_id
1 'polypeptide(L)'
;MNPGYSQSESVIGQTFDTLFPQIKGRIILATFASNVHRIQQVIDTAVKCKRRVAVLGRSMENVVGISLDLGYLTAPEGTIIGIDEVNNFRPEQIVIVTTGSQGEPMSALSRMASSDHRKITIVPGDTVIISATPIPGNEKLVSKTVDNLMKLGANVIYGRDKGIHVSGHGSREE
;
A
#
# COMPACT_ATOMS: atom_id res chain seq x y z
N MET A 1 14.04 23.52 4.61
CA MET A 1 13.20 22.57 3.89
C MET A 1 13.65 22.40 2.45
N ASN A 2 13.57 21.21 1.97
CA ASN A 2 13.95 20.91 0.60
C ASN A 2 12.74 21.02 -0.30
N PRO A 3 12.68 22.03 -1.18
CA PRO A 3 11.51 22.19 -2.04
C PRO A 3 11.25 20.99 -2.95
N GLY A 4 12.31 20.36 -3.43
CA GLY A 4 12.14 19.18 -4.28
C GLY A 4 11.48 18.04 -3.55
N TYR A 5 11.85 17.84 -2.30
CA TYR A 5 11.25 16.79 -1.49
C TYR A 5 9.76 17.07 -1.26
N SER A 6 9.44 18.31 -0.92
CA SER A 6 8.04 18.69 -0.72
C SER A 6 7.20 18.50 -1.97
N GLN A 7 7.76 18.85 -3.11
CA GLN A 7 7.05 18.67 -4.37
C GLN A 7 6.80 17.21 -4.66
N SER A 8 7.79 16.37 -4.38
CA SER A 8 7.66 14.94 -4.62
C SER A 8 6.54 14.34 -3.77
N GLU A 9 6.48 14.72 -2.50
CA GLU A 9 5.42 14.22 -1.63
C GLU A 9 4.05 14.70 -2.07
N SER A 10 3.97 15.96 -2.51
CA SER A 10 2.71 16.49 -2.97
C SER A 10 2.23 15.78 -4.23
N VAL A 11 3.15 15.50 -5.15
CA VAL A 11 2.80 14.79 -6.39
C VAL A 11 2.26 13.40 -6.08
N ILE A 12 2.89 12.69 -5.15
CA ILE A 12 2.42 11.35 -4.79
C ILE A 12 1.01 11.40 -4.20
N GLY A 13 0.74 12.39 -3.35
CA GLY A 13 -0.61 12.54 -2.79
C GLY A 13 -1.65 12.77 -3.87
N GLN A 14 -1.34 13.62 -4.84
CA GLN A 14 -2.24 13.87 -5.95
C GLN A 14 -2.46 12.62 -6.78
N THR A 15 -1.41 11.82 -6.95
CA THR A 15 -1.53 10.57 -7.71
C THR A 15 -2.49 9.61 -7.02
N PHE A 16 -2.43 9.52 -5.70
CA PHE A 16 -3.35 8.67 -4.97
C PHE A 16 -4.79 9.15 -5.14
N ASP A 17 -5.01 10.47 -5.07
CA ASP A 17 -6.35 11.03 -5.23
C ASP A 17 -6.93 10.71 -6.60
N THR A 18 -6.10 10.61 -7.62
CA THR A 18 -6.53 10.24 -8.95
C THR A 18 -6.69 8.73 -9.10
N LEU A 19 -5.80 7.98 -8.49
CA LEU A 19 -5.68 6.56 -8.70
C LEU A 19 -6.73 5.75 -7.93
N PHE A 20 -6.93 6.06 -6.65
CA PHE A 20 -7.82 5.27 -5.81
C PHE A 20 -9.24 5.18 -6.36
N PRO A 21 -9.84 6.27 -6.86
CA PRO A 21 -11.21 6.17 -7.37
C PRO A 21 -11.37 5.22 -8.56
N GLN A 22 -10.28 4.95 -9.27
CA GLN A 22 -10.32 4.08 -10.44
C GLN A 22 -10.18 2.61 -10.09
N ILE A 23 -9.82 2.31 -8.86
CA ILE A 23 -9.58 0.94 -8.43
C ILE A 23 -10.84 0.39 -7.81
N LYS A 24 -11.33 -0.73 -8.36
CA LYS A 24 -12.60 -1.30 -7.92
C LYS A 24 -12.44 -2.37 -6.85
N GLY A 25 -11.28 -3.02 -6.79
CA GLY A 25 -11.04 -4.05 -5.79
C GLY A 25 -10.39 -3.47 -4.54
N ARG A 26 -9.82 -4.37 -3.75
CA ARG A 26 -9.07 -3.94 -2.57
C ARG A 26 -7.78 -3.28 -3.01
N ILE A 27 -7.34 -2.33 -2.23
CA ILE A 27 -6.04 -1.69 -2.41
C ILE A 27 -5.13 -2.17 -1.29
N ILE A 28 -3.97 -2.70 -1.66
CA ILE A 28 -2.95 -3.11 -0.70
C ILE A 28 -1.74 -2.24 -0.98
N LEU A 29 -1.39 -1.40 -0.02
CA LEU A 29 -0.34 -0.40 -0.24
C LEU A 29 0.82 -0.67 0.70
N ALA A 30 2.00 -0.94 0.12
CA ALA A 30 3.20 -1.20 0.87
C ALA A 30 4.08 0.05 0.92
N THR A 31 4.52 0.40 2.11
CA THR A 31 5.42 1.52 2.31
C THR A 31 6.29 1.24 3.53
N PHE A 32 7.29 2.09 3.76
CA PHE A 32 8.07 1.99 4.98
C PHE A 32 7.21 2.38 6.18
N ALA A 33 7.33 1.62 7.26
CA ALA A 33 6.59 1.95 8.48
C ALA A 33 7.00 3.32 9.02
N SER A 34 8.23 3.74 8.77
CA SER A 34 8.71 5.03 9.25
C SER A 34 8.20 6.21 8.43
N ASN A 35 7.54 5.96 7.30
CA ASN A 35 7.05 7.05 6.45
C ASN A 35 5.65 7.46 6.88
N VAL A 36 5.58 8.13 8.03
CA VAL A 36 4.29 8.54 8.62
C VAL A 36 3.56 9.50 7.70
N HIS A 37 4.30 10.36 7.01
CA HIS A 37 3.69 11.32 6.09
C HIS A 37 2.95 10.59 4.95
N ARG A 38 3.56 9.57 4.39
CA ARG A 38 2.93 8.80 3.32
C ARG A 38 1.70 8.06 3.84
N ILE A 39 1.79 7.54 5.06
CA ILE A 39 0.66 6.85 5.67
C ILE A 39 -0.51 7.82 5.84
N GLN A 40 -0.23 9.07 6.25
CA GLN A 40 -1.29 10.05 6.37
C GLN A 40 -1.94 10.35 5.01
N GLN A 41 -1.14 10.42 3.95
CA GLN A 41 -1.68 10.64 2.61
C GLN A 41 -2.64 9.52 2.22
N VAL A 42 -2.28 8.29 2.55
CA VAL A 42 -3.14 7.14 2.25
C VAL A 42 -4.45 7.23 3.04
N ILE A 43 -4.37 7.56 4.32
CA ILE A 43 -5.56 7.70 5.15
C ILE A 43 -6.47 8.78 4.58
N ASP A 44 -5.90 9.93 4.23
CA ASP A 44 -6.69 11.04 3.72
C ASP A 44 -7.39 10.67 2.41
N THR A 45 -6.68 9.99 1.52
CA THR A 45 -7.28 9.57 0.25
C THR A 45 -8.35 8.51 0.48
N ALA A 46 -8.10 7.57 1.39
CA ALA A 46 -9.08 6.55 1.70
C ALA A 46 -10.38 7.16 2.20
N VAL A 47 -10.27 8.17 3.06
CA VAL A 47 -11.45 8.86 3.57
C VAL A 47 -12.23 9.50 2.42
N LYS A 48 -11.55 10.15 1.50
CA LYS A 48 -12.20 10.76 0.35
C LYS A 48 -12.93 9.74 -0.51
N CYS A 49 -12.39 8.53 -0.60
CA CYS A 49 -12.94 7.46 -1.42
C CYS A 49 -13.88 6.54 -0.66
N LYS A 50 -14.16 6.88 0.59
CA LYS A 50 -15.05 6.10 1.46
C LYS A 50 -14.53 4.69 1.68
N ARG A 51 -13.23 4.58 1.85
CA ARG A 51 -12.59 3.31 2.16
C ARG A 51 -12.14 3.28 3.61
N ARG A 52 -12.16 2.10 4.19
CA ARG A 52 -11.61 1.85 5.52
C ARG A 52 -10.17 1.42 5.36
N VAL A 53 -9.35 1.68 6.38
CA VAL A 53 -7.93 1.38 6.34
C VAL A 53 -7.62 0.34 7.41
N ALA A 54 -7.03 -0.77 7.00
CA ALA A 54 -6.50 -1.77 7.91
C ALA A 54 -4.98 -1.77 7.79
N VAL A 55 -4.31 -2.17 8.85
CA VAL A 55 -2.86 -2.12 8.93
C VAL A 55 -2.34 -3.53 9.14
N LEU A 56 -1.27 -3.89 8.44
CA LEU A 56 -0.74 -5.24 8.46
C LEU A 56 0.78 -5.19 8.56
N GLY A 57 1.34 -6.06 9.42
CA GLY A 57 2.76 -6.08 9.68
C GLY A 57 3.06 -5.49 11.04
N ARG A 58 3.90 -6.18 11.81
CA ARG A 58 4.14 -5.81 13.21
C ARG A 58 4.67 -4.38 13.34
N SER A 59 5.69 -4.05 12.57
CA SER A 59 6.27 -2.70 12.68
C SER A 59 5.27 -1.63 12.22
N MET A 60 4.49 -1.92 11.20
CA MET A 60 3.50 -0.98 10.73
C MET A 60 2.42 -0.76 11.78
N GLU A 61 1.96 -1.83 12.41
CA GLU A 61 0.95 -1.71 13.45
C GLU A 61 1.45 -0.90 14.63
N ASN A 62 2.71 -1.11 15.01
CA ASN A 62 3.30 -0.36 16.11
C ASN A 62 3.41 1.13 15.79
N VAL A 63 3.95 1.46 14.61
CA VAL A 63 4.15 2.85 14.23
C VAL A 63 2.82 3.57 14.10
N VAL A 64 1.86 2.95 13.43
CA VAL A 64 0.55 3.57 13.23
C VAL A 64 -0.15 3.77 14.57
N GLY A 65 -0.13 2.75 15.44
CA GLY A 65 -0.76 2.87 16.75
C GLY A 65 -0.17 3.99 17.58
N ILE A 66 1.15 4.04 17.67
CA ILE A 66 1.83 5.08 18.44
C ILE A 66 1.58 6.45 17.82
N SER A 67 1.64 6.54 16.50
CA SER A 67 1.45 7.81 15.82
C SER A 67 0.04 8.36 15.98
N LEU A 68 -0.97 7.49 16.00
CA LEU A 68 -2.33 7.92 16.28
C LEU A 68 -2.46 8.39 17.72
N ASP A 69 -1.86 7.67 18.66
CA ASP A 69 -1.92 8.05 20.07
C ASP A 69 -1.26 9.40 20.32
N LEU A 70 -0.17 9.68 19.65
CA LEU A 70 0.59 10.91 19.84
C LEU A 70 0.10 12.06 18.95
N GLY A 71 -0.84 11.80 18.07
CA GLY A 71 -1.35 12.83 17.19
C GLY A 71 -0.52 13.11 15.94
N TYR A 72 0.47 12.28 15.67
CA TYR A 72 1.24 12.40 14.43
C TYR A 72 0.47 11.89 13.22
N LEU A 73 -0.49 11.00 13.44
CA LEU A 73 -1.45 10.57 12.44
C LEU A 73 -2.84 10.88 12.96
N THR A 74 -3.72 11.28 12.06
CA THR A 74 -5.11 11.54 12.41
C THR A 74 -6.01 10.83 11.41
N ALA A 75 -7.14 10.34 11.90
CA ALA A 75 -8.14 9.69 11.06
C ALA A 75 -9.50 9.87 11.71
N PRO A 76 -10.55 10.12 10.91
CA PRO A 76 -11.90 10.15 11.44
C PRO A 76 -12.24 8.83 12.10
N GLU A 77 -13.12 8.91 13.10
CA GLU A 77 -13.53 7.72 13.83
C GLU A 77 -14.10 6.68 12.86
N GLY A 78 -13.71 5.42 13.04
CA GLY A 78 -14.20 4.34 12.20
C GLY A 78 -13.40 4.12 10.91
N THR A 79 -12.44 5.01 10.61
CA THR A 79 -11.63 4.84 9.40
C THR A 79 -10.64 3.68 9.55
N ILE A 80 -9.98 3.60 10.69
CA ILE A 80 -9.00 2.53 10.93
C ILE A 80 -9.74 1.35 11.52
N ILE A 81 -9.64 0.21 10.86
CA ILE A 81 -10.31 -1.02 11.30
C ILE A 81 -9.28 -2.10 11.55
N GLY A 82 -9.67 -3.13 12.28
CA GLY A 82 -8.79 -4.27 12.49
C GLY A 82 -8.71 -5.12 11.23
N ILE A 83 -7.59 -5.79 11.06
CA ILE A 83 -7.41 -6.63 9.87
C ILE A 83 -8.47 -7.75 9.82
N ASP A 84 -8.95 -8.19 10.97
CA ASP A 84 -9.96 -9.24 11.00
C ASP A 84 -11.33 -8.75 10.53
N GLU A 85 -11.53 -7.43 10.42
CA GLU A 85 -12.79 -6.86 9.98
C GLU A 85 -12.84 -6.61 8.48
N VAL A 86 -11.75 -6.84 7.78
CA VAL A 86 -11.65 -6.51 6.36
C VAL A 86 -12.74 -7.19 5.54
N ASN A 87 -13.05 -8.43 5.87
CA ASN A 87 -14.04 -9.18 5.10
C ASN A 87 -15.48 -8.76 5.38
N ASN A 88 -15.69 -7.86 6.35
CA ASN A 88 -17.02 -7.31 6.60
C ASN A 88 -17.39 -6.20 5.64
N PHE A 89 -16.48 -5.81 4.77
CA PHE A 89 -16.68 -4.71 3.83
C PHE A 89 -16.47 -5.22 2.41
N ARG A 90 -17.04 -4.51 1.45
CA ARG A 90 -16.80 -4.85 0.05
C ARG A 90 -15.37 -4.48 -0.34
N PRO A 91 -14.81 -5.17 -1.34
CA PRO A 91 -13.43 -4.87 -1.75
C PRO A 91 -13.16 -3.41 -2.05
N GLU A 92 -14.11 -2.73 -2.67
CA GLU A 92 -13.92 -1.32 -3.03
C GLU A 92 -13.92 -0.40 -1.82
N GLN A 93 -14.22 -0.92 -0.63
CA GLN A 93 -14.24 -0.14 0.60
C GLN A 93 -12.99 -0.34 1.47
N ILE A 94 -11.97 -1.04 0.96
CA ILE A 94 -10.84 -1.45 1.79
C ILE A 94 -9.51 -0.96 1.20
N VAL A 95 -8.66 -0.44 2.08
CA VAL A 95 -7.24 -0.24 1.83
C VAL A 95 -6.48 -0.93 2.94
N ILE A 96 -5.48 -1.71 2.60
CA ILE A 96 -4.60 -2.36 3.57
C ILE A 96 -3.22 -1.74 3.42
N VAL A 97 -2.73 -1.13 4.50
CA VAL A 97 -1.38 -0.56 4.53
C VAL A 97 -0.48 -1.60 5.16
N THR A 98 0.60 -1.96 4.47
CA THR A 98 1.40 -3.10 4.87
C THR A 98 2.90 -2.81 4.75
N THR A 99 3.68 -3.63 5.43
CA THR A 99 5.13 -3.66 5.26
C THR A 99 5.48 -4.49 4.04
N GLY A 100 6.74 -4.39 3.60
CA GLY A 100 7.24 -5.24 2.51
C GLY A 100 7.57 -4.50 1.24
N SER A 101 7.70 -3.17 1.29
CA SER A 101 7.99 -2.38 0.11
C SER A 101 9.35 -2.70 -0.51
N GLN A 102 10.25 -3.36 0.23
CA GLN A 102 11.57 -3.75 -0.26
C GLN A 102 11.66 -5.23 -0.61
N GLY A 103 10.54 -5.95 -0.56
CA GLY A 103 10.53 -7.37 -0.87
C GLY A 103 11.15 -8.24 0.20
N GLU A 104 11.24 -7.74 1.42
CA GLU A 104 11.84 -8.52 2.51
C GLU A 104 11.08 -9.84 2.69
N PRO A 105 11.80 -10.96 2.76
CA PRO A 105 11.14 -12.28 2.71
C PRO A 105 10.12 -12.53 3.81
N MET A 106 10.32 -11.95 4.98
CA MET A 106 9.42 -12.21 6.11
C MET A 106 8.39 -11.10 6.30
N SER A 107 8.36 -10.13 5.40
CA SER A 107 7.40 -9.04 5.51
C SER A 107 5.99 -9.52 5.19
N ALA A 108 5.01 -8.74 5.61
CA ALA A 108 3.62 -9.10 5.36
C ALA A 108 3.33 -9.19 3.87
N LEU A 109 3.83 -8.27 3.05
CA LEU A 109 3.57 -8.30 1.62
C LEU A 109 4.19 -9.53 0.97
N SER A 110 5.44 -9.86 1.31
CA SER A 110 6.09 -11.03 0.73
C SER A 110 5.37 -12.32 1.10
N ARG A 111 4.85 -12.39 2.31
CA ARG A 111 4.09 -13.55 2.74
C ARG A 111 2.76 -13.65 2.00
N MET A 112 2.10 -12.52 1.76
CA MET A 112 0.89 -12.51 0.93
C MET A 112 1.22 -12.95 -0.49
N ALA A 113 2.33 -12.47 -1.04
CA ALA A 113 2.74 -12.83 -2.40
C ALA A 113 3.04 -14.32 -2.55
N SER A 114 3.47 -14.95 -1.48
CA SER A 114 3.76 -16.39 -1.46
C SER A 114 2.56 -17.23 -1.01
N SER A 115 1.41 -16.59 -0.81
CA SER A 115 0.21 -17.27 -0.28
C SER A 115 0.45 -17.90 1.08
N ASP A 116 1.27 -17.25 1.89
CA ASP A 116 1.70 -17.76 3.18
C ASP A 116 1.29 -16.86 4.33
N HIS A 117 0.44 -15.86 4.06
CA HIS A 117 -0.03 -14.98 5.11
C HIS A 117 -1.29 -15.56 5.73
N ARG A 118 -1.36 -15.50 7.06
CA ARG A 118 -2.43 -16.18 7.79
C ARG A 118 -3.77 -15.45 7.69
N LYS A 119 -3.76 -14.15 7.51
CA LYS A 119 -4.98 -13.35 7.60
C LYS A 119 -5.46 -12.81 6.27
N ILE A 120 -4.58 -12.56 5.33
CA ILE A 120 -4.93 -11.97 4.05
C ILE A 120 -4.42 -12.84 2.92
N THR A 121 -5.32 -13.17 2.02
CA THR A 121 -4.99 -13.89 0.79
C THR A 121 -5.19 -12.94 -0.37
N ILE A 122 -4.20 -12.85 -1.25
CA ILE A 122 -4.33 -12.05 -2.47
C ILE A 122 -5.30 -12.77 -3.40
N VAL A 123 -6.26 -12.03 -3.93
CA VAL A 123 -7.23 -12.58 -4.87
C VAL A 123 -7.17 -11.79 -6.16
N PRO A 124 -7.59 -12.40 -7.29
CA PRO A 124 -7.64 -11.66 -8.55
C PRO A 124 -8.51 -10.42 -8.39
N GLY A 125 -8.03 -9.31 -8.95
CA GLY A 125 -8.71 -8.04 -8.81
C GLY A 125 -8.17 -7.14 -7.74
N ASP A 126 -7.35 -7.67 -6.82
CA ASP A 126 -6.63 -6.83 -5.86
C ASP A 126 -5.63 -5.95 -6.60
N THR A 127 -5.42 -4.75 -6.11
CA THR A 127 -4.37 -3.87 -6.62
C THR A 127 -3.36 -3.63 -5.52
N VAL A 128 -2.11 -3.91 -5.82
CA VAL A 128 -1.01 -3.70 -4.87
C VAL A 128 -0.20 -2.50 -5.34
N ILE A 129 -0.06 -1.52 -4.46
CA ILE A 129 0.74 -0.33 -4.74
C ILE A 129 1.99 -0.40 -3.87
N ILE A 130 3.15 -0.40 -4.49
CA ILE A 130 4.42 -0.37 -3.77
C ILE A 130 4.93 1.06 -3.82
N SER A 131 4.81 1.75 -2.71
CA SER A 131 5.06 3.18 -2.63
C SER A 131 6.42 3.47 -2.00
N ALA A 132 7.46 2.90 -2.60
CA ALA A 132 8.84 3.13 -2.19
C ALA A 132 9.75 2.68 -3.31
N THR A 133 10.84 3.40 -3.50
CA THR A 133 11.86 3.00 -4.46
C THR A 133 12.73 1.93 -3.82
N PRO A 134 13.10 0.88 -4.56
CA PRO A 134 13.98 -0.15 -3.98
C PRO A 134 15.31 0.46 -3.55
N ILE A 135 15.74 0.10 -2.36
CA ILE A 135 17.08 0.43 -1.90
C ILE A 135 18.06 -0.37 -2.75
N PRO A 136 19.18 0.22 -3.17
CA PRO A 136 20.15 -0.53 -3.98
C PRO A 136 20.48 -1.88 -3.33
N GLY A 137 20.40 -2.92 -4.13
CA GLY A 137 20.59 -4.29 -3.66
C GLY A 137 19.30 -5.04 -3.44
N ASN A 138 18.16 -4.35 -3.36
CA ASN A 138 16.86 -4.99 -3.12
C ASN A 138 16.03 -5.17 -4.38
N GLU A 139 16.57 -4.78 -5.53
CA GLU A 139 15.78 -4.81 -6.77
C GLU A 139 15.26 -6.21 -7.10
N LYS A 140 16.07 -7.22 -6.87
CA LYS A 140 15.64 -8.59 -7.18
C LYS A 140 14.55 -9.07 -6.24
N LEU A 141 14.63 -8.69 -4.97
CA LEU A 141 13.61 -9.05 -4.01
C LEU A 141 12.28 -8.41 -4.37
N VAL A 142 12.31 -7.13 -4.73
CA VAL A 142 11.08 -6.42 -5.11
C VAL A 142 10.50 -7.03 -6.39
N SER A 143 11.35 -7.30 -7.39
CA SER A 143 10.89 -7.91 -8.64
C SER A 143 10.24 -9.26 -8.40
N LYS A 144 10.84 -10.07 -7.54
CA LYS A 144 10.27 -11.38 -7.24
C LYS A 144 8.90 -11.25 -6.57
N THR A 145 8.78 -10.30 -5.65
CA THR A 145 7.51 -10.07 -4.99
C THR A 145 6.46 -9.62 -6.00
N VAL A 146 6.81 -8.70 -6.89
CA VAL A 146 5.90 -8.22 -7.93
C VAL A 146 5.45 -9.39 -8.81
N ASP A 147 6.40 -10.21 -9.27
CA ASP A 147 6.07 -11.35 -10.12
C ASP A 147 5.10 -12.30 -9.42
N ASN A 148 5.35 -12.59 -8.14
CA ASN A 148 4.49 -13.49 -7.40
C ASN A 148 3.09 -12.92 -7.24
N LEU A 149 2.97 -11.62 -6.98
CA LEU A 149 1.67 -10.98 -6.85
C LEU A 149 0.90 -11.04 -8.17
N MET A 150 1.60 -10.79 -9.27
CA MET A 150 0.96 -10.85 -10.58
C MET A 150 0.48 -12.26 -10.92
N LYS A 151 1.21 -13.27 -10.51
CA LYS A 151 0.79 -14.66 -10.70
C LYS A 151 -0.50 -14.98 -9.96
N LEU A 152 -0.77 -14.27 -8.88
CA LEU A 152 -2.01 -14.45 -8.11
C LEU A 152 -3.17 -13.64 -8.66
N GLY A 153 -2.95 -12.89 -9.72
CA GLY A 153 -4.00 -12.12 -10.36
C GLY A 153 -4.11 -10.68 -9.89
N ALA A 154 -3.15 -10.21 -9.11
CA ALA A 154 -3.15 -8.82 -8.64
C ALA A 154 -2.63 -7.90 -9.72
N ASN A 155 -3.15 -6.68 -9.72
CA ASN A 155 -2.54 -5.59 -10.47
C ASN A 155 -1.50 -4.96 -9.60
N VAL A 156 -0.31 -4.71 -10.12
CA VAL A 156 0.77 -4.15 -9.32
C VAL A 156 1.19 -2.81 -9.89
N ILE A 157 1.18 -1.80 -9.03
CA ILE A 157 1.59 -0.45 -9.37
C ILE A 157 2.76 -0.11 -8.47
N TYR A 158 3.87 0.32 -9.05
CA TYR A 158 5.00 0.74 -8.25
C TYR A 158 5.61 1.98 -8.86
N GLY A 159 6.19 2.82 -8.00
CA GLY A 159 6.61 4.11 -8.44
C GLY A 159 8.04 4.42 -8.06
N ARG A 160 8.52 5.46 -8.69
CA ARG A 160 9.79 6.06 -8.38
C ARG A 160 9.56 7.53 -8.14
N ASP A 161 10.64 8.25 -7.97
CA ASP A 161 10.52 9.68 -7.74
C ASP A 161 9.70 10.38 -8.81
N LYS A 162 9.76 9.90 -10.02
CA LYS A 162 9.16 10.58 -11.16
C LYS A 162 7.77 10.10 -11.51
N GLY A 163 7.22 9.19 -10.75
CA GLY A 163 5.90 8.73 -11.05
C GLY A 163 5.69 7.28 -10.71
N ILE A 164 4.53 6.81 -11.04
CA ILE A 164 4.12 5.46 -10.70
C ILE A 164 4.08 4.62 -11.97
N HIS A 165 4.77 3.48 -11.93
CA HIS A 165 4.75 2.54 -13.03
C HIS A 165 3.69 1.50 -12.78
N VAL A 166 3.00 1.09 -13.85
CA VAL A 166 1.97 0.09 -13.77
C VAL A 166 2.50 -1.19 -14.40
N SER A 167 2.34 -2.29 -13.68
CA SER A 167 2.77 -3.59 -14.15
C SER A 167 1.61 -4.55 -13.98
N GLY A 168 1.27 -5.28 -15.04
CA GLY A 168 0.13 -6.18 -15.00
C GLY A 168 -0.28 -6.53 -16.41
N HIS A 169 -1.43 -7.15 -16.53
CA HIS A 169 -1.86 -7.61 -17.85
C HIS A 169 -1.96 -6.50 -18.86
N GLY A 170 -2.56 -5.39 -18.48
CA GLY A 170 -2.80 -4.32 -19.41
C GLY A 170 -1.53 -3.62 -19.85
N SER A 171 -0.52 -3.64 -19.02
CA SER A 171 0.67 -2.86 -19.32
C SER A 171 1.56 -3.48 -20.36
N ARG A 172 1.26 -4.70 -20.77
CA ARG A 172 2.09 -5.36 -21.76
C ARG A 172 1.61 -5.23 -23.17
N GLU A 173 0.51 -4.59 -23.31
CA GLU A 173 -0.10 -4.50 -24.62
C GLU A 173 0.65 -3.63 -25.56
N GLU A 174 1.41 -2.71 -25.02
CA GLU A 174 2.10 -1.82 -25.91
C GLU A 174 3.24 -2.44 -26.63
#